data_5d93bf6764e08d2735ad1f30ff98a8f3
#
_entry.id   5d93bf6764e08d2735ad1f30ff98a8f3
#
_cell.length_a   1.000
_cell.length_b   1.000
_cell.length_c   1.000
_cell.angle_alpha   90.00
_cell.angle_beta   90.00
_cell.angle_gamma   90.00
#
_symmetry.space_group_name_H-M   'P 1'
#
loop_
_entity.id
_entity.type
_entity.pdbx_description
1 polymer ?
#
loop_
_entity_poly.entity_id
_entity_poly.type
_entity_poly.pdbx_seq_one_letter_code
_entity_poly.pdbx_strand_id
1 'polypeptide(L)'
;TQNKHLILIANKPMLAYALEYVRDAGITEAGIVINKGDTEVQKVFGNGSELGISITYISQESPKGLAHVVKISQDFIGDDEFIFYLGDNILVGGIKKFIDSFSEKKSNCHLVLSEVPDPQRFGVPEINDHAIVGIEEKPEKPKSKYAVTGIYIYDNSIFEAVNKITPSSRGELEISDAHQFLLEKGYKISFSEITGWWKDTGKVSDLLDANRLVLESQENNITGDVDSASSISGRVRIGKGCKIVNSRIRGPVVVGRNVTIENAYLGPHTAIGNECRIVNSEVENSIFLERTF
;
A
#
# COMPACT_ATOMS: atom_id res chain seq x y z
N THR A 1 -19.03 -7.06 -3.31
CA THR A 1 -18.13 -5.95 -2.89
C THR A 1 -16.75 -6.25 -3.42
N GLN A 2 -16.16 -5.34 -4.20
CA GLN A 2 -14.82 -5.48 -4.76
C GLN A 2 -13.76 -5.58 -3.64
N ASN A 3 -12.75 -6.42 -3.83
CA ASN A 3 -11.63 -6.52 -2.89
C ASN A 3 -10.89 -5.17 -2.80
N LYS A 4 -10.71 -4.65 -1.58
CA LYS A 4 -10.09 -3.34 -1.30
C LYS A 4 -8.73 -3.19 -1.97
N HIS A 5 -7.90 -4.23 -1.96
CA HIS A 5 -6.55 -4.22 -2.51
C HIS A 5 -6.49 -4.11 -4.05
N LEU A 6 -7.64 -4.33 -4.70
CA LEU A 6 -7.80 -4.20 -6.16
C LEU A 6 -8.38 -2.86 -6.59
N ILE A 7 -8.74 -1.98 -5.65
CA ILE A 7 -9.15 -0.61 -5.96
C ILE A 7 -8.00 0.10 -6.67
N LEU A 8 -8.34 0.80 -7.75
CA LEU A 8 -7.35 1.47 -8.58
C LEU A 8 -6.94 2.82 -7.96
N ILE A 9 -5.65 3.02 -7.85
CA ILE A 9 -5.02 4.30 -7.53
C ILE A 9 -4.17 4.68 -8.74
N ALA A 10 -4.43 5.83 -9.36
CA ALA A 10 -3.81 6.25 -10.61
C ALA A 10 -3.83 5.13 -11.69
N ASN A 11 -4.97 4.46 -11.83
CA ASN A 11 -5.25 3.34 -12.75
C ASN A 11 -4.43 2.06 -12.52
N LYS A 12 -3.83 1.87 -11.35
CA LYS A 12 -3.11 0.66 -10.96
C LYS A 12 -3.71 0.10 -9.68
N PRO A 13 -3.94 -1.23 -9.56
CA PRO A 13 -4.39 -1.85 -8.32
C PRO A 13 -3.51 -1.48 -7.14
N MET A 14 -4.10 -1.17 -6.01
CA MET A 14 -3.38 -0.74 -4.80
C MET A 14 -2.29 -1.71 -4.40
N LEU A 15 -2.57 -3.01 -4.37
CA LEU A 15 -1.61 -4.06 -4.03
C LEU A 15 -0.40 -4.08 -4.98
N ALA A 16 -0.56 -3.65 -6.24
CA ALA A 16 0.54 -3.63 -7.19
C ALA A 16 1.69 -2.70 -6.74
N TYR A 17 1.39 -1.62 -6.02
CA TYR A 17 2.43 -0.75 -5.47
C TYR A 17 3.31 -1.47 -4.46
N ALA A 18 2.70 -2.22 -3.52
CA ALA A 18 3.44 -3.01 -2.55
C ALA A 18 4.34 -4.06 -3.23
N LEU A 19 3.80 -4.77 -4.22
CA LEU A 19 4.54 -5.80 -4.96
C LEU A 19 5.69 -5.21 -5.79
N GLU A 20 5.50 -4.03 -6.40
CA GLU A 20 6.57 -3.31 -7.09
C GLU A 20 7.68 -2.87 -6.13
N TYR A 21 7.34 -2.35 -4.94
CA TYR A 21 8.36 -1.97 -3.96
C TYR A 21 9.17 -3.18 -3.47
N VAL A 22 8.51 -4.32 -3.27
CA VAL A 22 9.15 -5.59 -2.91
C VAL A 22 10.14 -6.02 -4.01
N ARG A 23 9.70 -6.04 -5.27
CA ARG A 23 10.56 -6.33 -6.43
C ARG A 23 11.73 -5.35 -6.53
N ASP A 24 11.46 -4.05 -6.45
CA ASP A 24 12.46 -3.00 -6.63
C ASP A 24 13.49 -2.98 -5.48
N ALA A 25 13.15 -3.58 -4.36
CA ALA A 25 14.07 -3.86 -3.26
C ALA A 25 14.94 -5.12 -3.48
N GLY A 26 14.69 -5.87 -4.57
CA GLY A 26 15.46 -7.07 -4.93
C GLY A 26 14.87 -8.37 -4.40
N ILE A 27 13.67 -8.35 -3.83
CA ILE A 27 12.97 -9.55 -3.35
C ILE A 27 12.22 -10.19 -4.52
N THR A 28 12.43 -11.47 -4.74
CA THR A 28 11.89 -12.22 -5.88
C THR A 28 10.74 -13.14 -5.55
N GLU A 29 10.48 -13.38 -4.27
CA GLU A 29 9.40 -14.25 -3.79
C GLU A 29 8.46 -13.49 -2.84
N ALA A 30 7.15 -13.65 -3.02
CA ALA A 30 6.14 -13.00 -2.19
C ALA A 30 5.02 -13.97 -1.83
N GLY A 31 4.69 -14.07 -0.53
CA GLY A 31 3.50 -14.72 -0.03
C GLY A 31 2.36 -13.71 0.07
N ILE A 32 1.24 -13.93 -0.62
CA ILE A 32 0.03 -13.10 -0.47
C ILE A 32 -0.99 -13.88 0.35
N VAL A 33 -1.29 -13.37 1.54
CA VAL A 33 -2.33 -13.95 2.39
C VAL A 33 -3.70 -13.44 1.95
N ILE A 34 -4.59 -14.37 1.60
CA ILE A 34 -5.94 -14.09 1.13
C ILE A 34 -6.97 -14.86 1.97
N ASN A 35 -8.18 -14.32 2.07
CA ASN A 35 -9.27 -15.06 2.70
C ASN A 35 -9.58 -16.35 1.92
N LYS A 36 -9.96 -17.39 2.63
CA LYS A 36 -10.38 -18.66 2.01
C LYS A 36 -11.47 -18.44 0.98
N GLY A 37 -11.23 -18.93 -0.23
CA GLY A 37 -12.16 -18.81 -1.36
C GLY A 37 -12.09 -17.48 -2.13
N ASP A 38 -11.28 -16.52 -1.70
CA ASP A 38 -11.02 -15.30 -2.49
C ASP A 38 -10.08 -15.65 -3.66
N THR A 39 -10.57 -15.45 -4.87
CA THR A 39 -9.81 -15.68 -6.11
C THR A 39 -9.58 -14.40 -6.90
N GLU A 40 -10.08 -13.24 -6.43
CA GLU A 40 -10.00 -11.99 -7.19
C GLU A 40 -8.54 -11.53 -7.33
N VAL A 41 -7.77 -11.57 -6.23
CA VAL A 41 -6.35 -11.21 -6.24
C VAL A 41 -5.54 -12.15 -7.12
N GLN A 42 -5.83 -13.46 -7.05
CA GLN A 42 -5.16 -14.45 -7.91
C GLN A 42 -5.42 -14.23 -9.40
N LYS A 43 -6.64 -13.82 -9.78
CA LYS A 43 -6.98 -13.52 -11.18
C LYS A 43 -6.24 -12.31 -11.73
N VAL A 44 -5.97 -11.32 -10.87
CA VAL A 44 -5.30 -10.09 -11.27
C VAL A 44 -3.79 -10.26 -11.37
N PHE A 45 -3.17 -10.95 -10.41
CA PHE A 45 -1.70 -11.01 -10.29
C PHE A 45 -1.11 -12.35 -10.76
N GLY A 46 -1.94 -13.39 -10.97
CA GLY A 46 -1.47 -14.70 -11.42
C GLY A 46 -0.38 -15.27 -10.52
N ASN A 47 0.67 -15.76 -11.11
CA ASN A 47 1.88 -16.22 -10.40
C ASN A 47 2.94 -15.13 -10.19
N GLY A 48 2.64 -13.89 -10.53
CA GLY A 48 3.55 -12.75 -10.36
C GLY A 48 4.59 -12.53 -11.46
N SER A 49 4.66 -13.39 -12.46
CA SER A 49 5.68 -13.32 -13.53
C SER A 49 5.64 -12.01 -14.30
N GLU A 50 4.46 -11.42 -14.52
CA GLU A 50 4.32 -10.12 -15.18
C GLU A 50 4.90 -8.96 -14.36
N LEU A 51 5.02 -9.14 -13.04
CA LEU A 51 5.66 -8.20 -12.13
C LEU A 51 7.14 -8.49 -11.89
N GLY A 52 7.65 -9.63 -12.39
CA GLY A 52 9.03 -10.06 -12.17
C GLY A 52 9.29 -10.65 -10.78
N ILE A 53 8.27 -11.18 -10.13
CA ILE A 53 8.33 -11.89 -8.84
C ILE A 53 7.59 -13.21 -8.92
N SER A 54 7.85 -14.12 -7.98
CA SER A 54 7.08 -15.36 -7.79
C SER A 54 6.07 -15.17 -6.66
N ILE A 55 4.79 -15.41 -6.91
CA ILE A 55 3.73 -15.25 -5.91
C ILE A 55 3.20 -16.59 -5.45
N THR A 56 3.22 -16.82 -4.14
CA THR A 56 2.53 -17.91 -3.44
C THR A 56 1.33 -17.37 -2.69
N TYR A 57 0.16 -18.01 -2.85
CA TYR A 57 -1.06 -17.61 -2.15
C TYR A 57 -1.29 -18.45 -0.90
N ILE A 58 -1.37 -17.80 0.25
CA ILE A 58 -1.57 -18.41 1.56
C ILE A 58 -3.01 -18.17 2.00
N SER A 59 -3.76 -19.25 2.26
CA SER A 59 -5.17 -19.13 2.63
C SER A 59 -5.35 -18.89 4.13
N GLN A 60 -6.08 -17.84 4.50
CA GLN A 60 -6.52 -17.56 5.85
C GLN A 60 -7.98 -18.01 6.02
N GLU A 61 -8.26 -18.96 6.89
CA GLU A 61 -9.61 -19.50 7.13
C GLU A 61 -10.60 -18.46 7.65
N SER A 62 -10.11 -17.53 8.51
CA SER A 62 -10.90 -16.44 9.05
C SER A 62 -9.97 -15.30 9.52
N PRO A 63 -10.41 -14.03 9.45
CA PRO A 63 -9.63 -12.89 9.91
C PRO A 63 -9.47 -12.95 11.44
N LYS A 64 -8.24 -13.20 11.92
CA LYS A 64 -7.90 -13.30 13.35
C LYS A 64 -6.78 -12.33 13.76
N GLY A 65 -6.61 -11.24 13.01
CA GLY A 65 -5.59 -10.23 13.27
C GLY A 65 -4.29 -10.44 12.50
N LEU A 66 -3.43 -9.42 12.51
CA LEU A 66 -2.19 -9.38 11.71
C LEU A 66 -1.14 -10.39 12.19
N ALA A 67 -1.03 -10.61 13.50
CA ALA A 67 -0.11 -11.63 14.01
C ALA A 67 -0.51 -13.05 13.59
N HIS A 68 -1.80 -13.31 13.37
CA HIS A 68 -2.26 -14.57 12.80
C HIS A 68 -1.82 -14.72 11.34
N VAL A 69 -1.78 -13.64 10.56
CA VAL A 69 -1.25 -13.66 9.18
C VAL A 69 0.21 -14.08 9.20
N VAL A 70 1.04 -13.48 10.07
CA VAL A 70 2.45 -13.86 10.23
C VAL A 70 2.56 -15.34 10.63
N LYS A 71 1.76 -15.79 11.61
CA LYS A 71 1.78 -17.17 12.10
C LYS A 71 1.53 -18.20 11.01
N ILE A 72 0.51 -18.02 10.16
CA ILE A 72 0.17 -18.97 9.07
C ILE A 72 1.13 -18.90 7.88
N SER A 73 2.00 -17.88 7.83
CA SER A 73 3.02 -17.74 6.79
C SER A 73 4.33 -18.43 7.14
N GLN A 74 4.45 -19.03 8.34
CA GLN A 74 5.69 -19.62 8.85
C GLN A 74 6.27 -20.68 7.91
N ASP A 75 5.43 -21.59 7.39
CA ASP A 75 5.89 -22.65 6.49
C ASP A 75 6.40 -22.11 5.14
N PHE A 76 5.83 -20.98 4.67
CA PHE A 76 6.28 -20.31 3.45
C PHE A 76 7.62 -19.60 3.65
N ILE A 77 7.80 -18.94 4.80
CA ILE A 77 8.98 -18.13 5.11
C ILE A 77 10.17 -19.02 5.50
N GLY A 78 9.94 -20.14 6.19
CA GLY A 78 10.99 -21.00 6.69
C GLY A 78 11.92 -20.27 7.68
N ASP A 79 13.23 -20.30 7.40
CA ASP A 79 14.25 -19.69 8.25
C ASP A 79 14.76 -18.33 7.73
N ASP A 80 14.10 -17.74 6.73
CA ASP A 80 14.53 -16.49 6.12
C ASP A 80 14.11 -15.25 6.93
N GLU A 81 14.88 -14.17 6.80
CA GLU A 81 14.43 -12.82 7.14
C GLU A 81 13.39 -12.36 6.11
N PHE A 82 12.36 -11.65 6.55
CA PHE A 82 11.28 -11.27 5.64
C PHE A 82 10.69 -9.90 5.92
N ILE A 83 10.06 -9.35 4.89
CA ILE A 83 9.19 -8.18 5.00
C ILE A 83 7.74 -8.62 5.15
N PHE A 84 7.06 -8.10 6.16
CA PHE A 84 5.61 -8.13 6.27
C PHE A 84 5.05 -6.76 5.87
N TYR A 85 4.32 -6.72 4.75
CA TYR A 85 3.82 -5.49 4.15
C TYR A 85 2.30 -5.56 3.98
N LEU A 86 1.59 -4.59 4.55
CA LEU A 86 0.13 -4.50 4.39
C LEU A 86 -0.21 -3.90 3.03
N GLY A 87 -0.90 -4.66 2.20
CA GLY A 87 -1.14 -4.34 0.78
C GLY A 87 -2.02 -3.12 0.52
N ASP A 88 -2.52 -2.46 1.56
CA ASP A 88 -3.28 -1.21 1.50
C ASP A 88 -2.45 0.02 1.91
N ASN A 89 -1.16 -0.14 2.09
CA ASN A 89 -0.24 0.94 2.39
C ASN A 89 0.49 1.42 1.14
N ILE A 90 0.47 2.72 0.91
CA ILE A 90 1.20 3.38 -0.18
C ILE A 90 2.18 4.38 0.43
N LEU A 91 3.40 4.40 -0.07
CA LEU A 91 4.44 5.33 0.34
C LEU A 91 5.20 5.88 -0.88
N VAL A 92 5.96 6.95 -0.69
CA VAL A 92 6.89 7.47 -1.70
C VAL A 92 8.33 7.10 -1.32
N GLY A 93 9.11 6.65 -2.31
CA GLY A 93 10.55 6.41 -2.17
C GLY A 93 10.95 4.96 -1.90
N GLY A 94 10.00 4.01 -1.99
CA GLY A 94 10.30 2.58 -1.87
C GLY A 94 10.71 2.14 -0.47
N ILE A 95 11.02 0.85 -0.34
CA ILE A 95 11.26 0.19 0.96
C ILE A 95 12.72 -0.25 1.19
N LYS A 96 13.57 -0.19 0.15
CA LYS A 96 14.96 -0.69 0.24
C LYS A 96 15.73 -0.09 1.43
N LYS A 97 15.59 1.20 1.68
CA LYS A 97 16.28 1.87 2.81
C LYS A 97 15.95 1.28 4.18
N PHE A 98 14.75 0.72 4.35
CA PHE A 98 14.33 0.10 5.62
C PHE A 98 14.96 -1.27 5.78
N ILE A 99 15.09 -2.03 4.67
CA ILE A 99 15.79 -3.32 4.64
C ILE A 99 17.27 -3.11 4.97
N ASP A 100 17.91 -2.15 4.32
CA ASP A 100 19.31 -1.80 4.58
C ASP A 100 19.50 -1.42 6.06
N SER A 101 18.59 -0.61 6.65
CA SER A 101 18.63 -0.23 8.05
C SER A 101 18.43 -1.40 9.02
N PHE A 102 17.56 -2.37 8.69
CA PHE A 102 17.38 -3.60 9.47
C PHE A 102 18.69 -4.39 9.54
N SER A 103 19.31 -4.63 8.40
CA SER A 103 20.56 -5.40 8.27
C SER A 103 21.73 -4.70 8.98
N GLU A 104 21.88 -3.38 8.78
CA GLU A 104 22.94 -2.57 9.43
C GLU A 104 22.82 -2.57 10.96
N LYS A 105 21.59 -2.44 11.47
CA LYS A 105 21.33 -2.42 12.90
C LYS A 105 21.36 -3.81 13.53
N LYS A 106 21.38 -4.87 12.73
CA LYS A 106 21.31 -6.27 13.21
C LYS A 106 20.17 -6.45 14.21
N SER A 107 18.97 -6.14 13.77
CA SER A 107 17.76 -6.16 14.59
C SER A 107 17.00 -7.47 14.39
N ASN A 108 16.26 -7.90 15.40
CA ASN A 108 15.31 -9.01 15.26
C ASN A 108 13.98 -8.53 14.64
N CYS A 109 13.64 -7.28 14.90
CA CYS A 109 12.47 -6.62 14.34
C CYS A 109 12.82 -5.18 13.97
N HIS A 110 12.36 -4.72 12.79
CA HIS A 110 12.49 -3.33 12.38
C HIS A 110 11.11 -2.77 12.03
N LEU A 111 10.73 -1.72 12.70
CA LEU A 111 9.45 -1.04 12.51
C LEU A 111 9.63 0.21 11.67
N VAL A 112 8.74 0.40 10.72
CA VAL A 112 8.69 1.65 9.95
C VAL A 112 7.63 2.54 10.58
N LEU A 113 8.02 3.74 11.00
CA LEU A 113 7.18 4.69 11.71
C LEU A 113 6.83 5.88 10.83
N SER A 114 5.65 6.44 11.06
CA SER A 114 5.23 7.71 10.47
C SER A 114 4.60 8.61 11.52
N GLU A 115 4.93 9.89 11.49
CA GLU A 115 4.23 10.88 12.30
C GLU A 115 2.81 11.09 11.75
N VAL A 116 1.80 11.02 12.63
CA VAL A 116 0.39 11.14 12.25
C VAL A 116 -0.37 12.05 13.22
N PRO A 117 -1.45 12.71 12.77
CA PRO A 117 -2.26 13.56 13.64
C PRO A 117 -3.14 12.77 14.63
N ASP A 118 -3.43 11.50 14.35
CA ASP A 118 -4.35 10.65 15.09
C ASP A 118 -3.73 9.27 15.44
N PRO A 119 -2.62 9.23 16.22
CA PRO A 119 -1.86 8.00 16.48
C PRO A 119 -2.69 6.92 17.21
N GLN A 120 -3.71 7.30 17.98
CA GLN A 120 -4.62 6.37 18.67
C GLN A 120 -5.38 5.40 17.74
N ARG A 121 -5.25 5.56 16.44
CA ARG A 121 -5.84 4.63 15.46
C ARG A 121 -4.94 3.46 15.07
N PHE A 122 -3.70 3.50 15.52
CA PHE A 122 -2.62 2.60 15.10
C PHE A 122 -1.92 1.95 16.30
N GLY A 123 -1.01 1.04 16.03
CA GLY A 123 0.00 0.68 17.01
C GLY A 123 0.92 1.88 17.29
N VAL A 124 1.09 2.23 18.55
CA VAL A 124 1.85 3.42 18.97
C VAL A 124 3.08 2.98 19.76
N PRO A 125 4.30 3.32 19.27
CA PRO A 125 5.51 3.07 20.02
C PRO A 125 5.70 4.10 21.15
N GLU A 126 6.19 3.64 22.28
CA GLU A 126 6.82 4.48 23.29
C GLU A 126 8.32 4.54 23.00
N ILE A 127 8.85 5.74 22.77
CA ILE A 127 10.25 5.95 22.40
C ILE A 127 10.95 6.72 23.50
N ASN A 128 12.07 6.17 23.99
CA ASN A 128 12.96 6.84 24.92
C ASN A 128 14.42 6.70 24.44
N ASP A 129 15.19 7.79 24.46
CA ASP A 129 16.59 7.81 24.05
C ASP A 129 16.87 7.11 22.69
N HIS A 130 16.01 7.38 21.70
CA HIS A 130 16.08 6.78 20.36
C HIS A 130 15.87 5.24 20.31
N ALA A 131 15.31 4.66 21.37
CA ALA A 131 14.93 3.26 21.43
C ALA A 131 13.42 3.10 21.69
N ILE A 132 12.81 2.08 21.09
CA ILE A 132 11.44 1.68 21.40
C ILE A 132 11.47 0.92 22.73
N VAL A 133 10.73 1.40 23.71
CA VAL A 133 10.64 0.81 25.06
C VAL A 133 9.27 0.18 25.34
N GLY A 134 8.29 0.42 24.49
CA GLY A 134 6.96 -0.19 24.56
C GLY A 134 6.19 0.04 23.28
N ILE A 135 5.17 -0.80 23.03
CA ILE A 135 4.26 -0.67 21.88
C ILE A 135 2.86 -1.06 22.35
N GLU A 136 1.89 -0.20 22.07
CA GLU A 136 0.50 -0.42 22.45
C GLU A 136 -0.42 -0.27 21.23
N GLU A 137 -1.34 -1.23 21.03
CA GLU A 137 -2.32 -1.19 19.93
C GLU A 137 -3.46 -0.25 20.28
N LYS A 138 -3.67 0.76 19.44
CA LYS A 138 -4.78 1.73 19.54
C LYS A 138 -5.00 2.27 20.96
N PRO A 139 -3.98 2.84 21.60
CA PRO A 139 -4.08 3.32 22.97
C PRO A 139 -5.06 4.49 23.10
N GLU A 140 -5.82 4.55 24.19
CA GLU A 140 -6.65 5.72 24.48
C GLU A 140 -5.81 6.99 24.69
N LYS A 141 -4.60 6.83 25.22
CA LYS A 141 -3.64 7.92 25.50
C LYS A 141 -2.30 7.59 24.84
N PRO A 142 -2.11 7.99 23.57
CA PRO A 142 -0.89 7.73 22.84
C PRO A 142 0.35 8.29 23.56
N LYS A 143 1.42 7.50 23.66
CA LYS A 143 2.68 7.90 24.30
C LYS A 143 3.65 8.57 23.32
N SER A 144 3.34 8.56 22.04
CA SER A 144 4.06 9.29 21.00
C SER A 144 3.13 9.74 19.90
N LYS A 145 3.64 10.58 19.00
CA LYS A 145 2.95 11.04 17.78
C LYS A 145 3.13 10.09 16.58
N TYR A 146 3.83 9.00 16.80
CA TYR A 146 4.15 8.05 15.75
C TYR A 146 3.11 6.92 15.69
N ALA A 147 2.77 6.55 14.46
CA ALA A 147 2.09 5.31 14.13
C ALA A 147 3.13 4.28 13.65
N VAL A 148 3.00 3.04 14.10
CA VAL A 148 3.65 1.91 13.42
C VAL A 148 2.89 1.69 12.12
N THR A 149 3.59 1.85 10.99
CA THR A 149 3.00 1.67 9.67
C THR A 149 2.80 0.19 9.37
N GLY A 150 2.13 -0.12 8.27
CA GLY A 150 1.97 -1.51 7.83
C GLY A 150 3.20 -2.10 7.13
N ILE A 151 4.41 -1.71 7.53
CA ILE A 151 5.67 -2.19 6.96
C ILE A 151 6.60 -2.61 8.10
N TYR A 152 6.92 -3.89 8.13
CA TYR A 152 7.71 -4.51 9.18
C TYR A 152 8.77 -5.42 8.56
N ILE A 153 9.94 -5.53 9.19
CA ILE A 153 10.99 -6.47 8.77
C ILE A 153 11.36 -7.31 9.98
N TYR A 154 11.41 -8.61 9.81
CA TYR A 154 11.61 -9.57 10.86
C TYR A 154 12.67 -10.60 10.53
N ASP A 155 13.33 -11.10 11.57
CA ASP A 155 13.91 -12.44 11.57
C ASP A 155 12.92 -13.46 12.16
N ASN A 156 13.36 -14.70 12.34
CA ASN A 156 12.50 -15.80 12.82
C ASN A 156 12.04 -15.68 14.28
N SER A 157 12.58 -14.76 15.06
CA SER A 157 12.15 -14.56 16.45
C SER A 157 10.67 -14.13 16.56
N ILE A 158 10.11 -13.51 15.50
CA ILE A 158 8.70 -13.14 15.47
C ILE A 158 7.77 -14.34 15.60
N PHE A 159 8.17 -15.53 15.12
CA PHE A 159 7.37 -16.74 15.23
C PHE A 159 7.24 -17.24 16.66
N GLU A 160 8.25 -17.00 17.53
CA GLU A 160 8.08 -17.24 18.97
C GLU A 160 6.96 -16.36 19.52
N ALA A 161 6.96 -15.08 19.20
CA ALA A 161 5.96 -14.13 19.68
C ALA A 161 4.53 -14.50 19.21
N VAL A 162 4.30 -14.65 17.90
CA VAL A 162 2.96 -14.92 17.35
C VAL A 162 2.39 -16.29 17.78
N ASN A 163 3.23 -17.20 18.28
CA ASN A 163 2.80 -18.47 18.84
C ASN A 163 2.47 -18.39 20.35
N LYS A 164 2.86 -17.33 21.05
CA LYS A 164 2.69 -17.16 22.51
C LYS A 164 1.63 -16.14 22.90
N ILE A 165 1.41 -15.09 22.07
CA ILE A 165 0.38 -14.10 22.36
C ILE A 165 -1.02 -14.70 22.30
N THR A 166 -1.95 -14.08 23.02
CA THR A 166 -3.36 -14.45 23.08
C THR A 166 -4.22 -13.37 22.41
N PRO A 167 -5.43 -13.71 21.96
CA PRO A 167 -6.33 -12.72 21.37
C PRO A 167 -6.62 -11.56 22.33
N SER A 168 -6.61 -10.34 21.81
CA SER A 168 -6.98 -9.12 22.54
C SER A 168 -8.48 -9.10 22.90
N SER A 169 -8.91 -8.07 23.60
CA SER A 169 -10.34 -7.82 23.87
C SER A 169 -11.21 -7.69 22.59
N ARG A 170 -10.57 -7.44 21.46
CA ARG A 170 -11.23 -7.41 20.14
C ARG A 170 -11.35 -8.78 19.48
N GLY A 171 -10.77 -9.83 20.10
CA GLY A 171 -10.72 -11.18 19.56
C GLY A 171 -9.66 -11.39 18.47
N GLU A 172 -8.71 -10.46 18.34
CA GLU A 172 -7.64 -10.48 17.32
C GLU A 172 -6.29 -10.77 17.95
N LEU A 173 -5.42 -11.49 17.24
CA LEU A 173 -4.00 -11.59 17.54
C LEU A 173 -3.32 -10.33 16.99
N GLU A 174 -3.05 -9.39 17.90
CA GLU A 174 -2.49 -8.09 17.53
C GLU A 174 -1.01 -8.19 17.20
N ILE A 175 -0.58 -7.53 16.14
CA ILE A 175 0.84 -7.50 15.81
C ILE A 175 1.63 -6.65 16.82
N SER A 176 1.01 -5.64 17.39
CA SER A 176 1.60 -4.81 18.45
C SER A 176 1.91 -5.62 19.72
N ASP A 177 1.06 -6.59 20.08
CA ASP A 177 1.32 -7.49 21.21
C ASP A 177 2.52 -8.43 20.91
N ALA A 178 2.68 -8.86 19.65
CA ALA A 178 3.86 -9.63 19.26
C ALA A 178 5.14 -8.79 19.37
N HIS A 179 5.11 -7.53 18.98
CA HIS A 179 6.25 -6.62 19.16
C HIS A 179 6.55 -6.38 20.63
N GLN A 180 5.52 -6.16 21.46
CA GLN A 180 5.68 -5.99 22.91
C GLN A 180 6.31 -7.24 23.55
N PHE A 181 5.87 -8.44 23.13
CA PHE A 181 6.47 -9.71 23.57
C PHE A 181 7.97 -9.77 23.23
N LEU A 182 8.36 -9.38 22.01
CA LEU A 182 9.78 -9.36 21.62
C LEU A 182 10.60 -8.41 22.50
N LEU A 183 10.06 -7.22 22.81
CA LEU A 183 10.72 -6.27 23.73
C LEU A 183 10.92 -6.87 25.12
N GLU A 184 9.90 -7.47 25.70
CA GLU A 184 9.94 -8.10 27.03
C GLU A 184 10.93 -9.27 27.11
N LYS A 185 11.15 -9.95 25.99
CA LYS A 185 12.14 -11.02 25.86
C LYS A 185 13.57 -10.52 25.61
N GLY A 186 13.76 -9.20 25.45
CA GLY A 186 15.06 -8.60 25.21
C GLY A 186 15.54 -8.69 23.76
N TYR A 187 14.66 -9.01 22.81
CA TYR A 187 14.98 -8.95 21.40
C TYR A 187 15.17 -7.49 20.95
N LYS A 188 16.08 -7.30 20.02
CA LYS A 188 16.42 -5.97 19.53
C LYS A 188 15.39 -5.49 18.53
N ILE A 189 14.59 -4.48 18.90
CA ILE A 189 13.70 -3.78 18.00
C ILE A 189 14.32 -2.45 17.60
N SER A 190 14.44 -2.24 16.31
CA SER A 190 14.89 -0.96 15.74
C SER A 190 13.77 -0.32 14.92
N PHE A 191 13.96 0.93 14.54
CA PHE A 191 13.00 1.62 13.68
C PHE A 191 13.66 2.56 12.69
N SER A 192 12.89 2.94 11.68
CA SER A 192 13.15 4.04 10.77
C SER A 192 11.89 4.87 10.61
N GLU A 193 12.07 6.17 10.42
CA GLU A 193 10.97 7.07 10.11
C GLU A 193 10.79 7.22 8.60
N ILE A 194 9.54 7.31 8.15
CA ILE A 194 9.23 7.66 6.78
C ILE A 194 9.55 9.14 6.58
N THR A 195 10.57 9.40 5.78
CA THR A 195 10.86 10.74 5.28
C THR A 195 10.10 10.95 3.98
N GLY A 196 8.95 11.58 4.03
CA GLY A 196 8.11 11.78 2.87
C GLY A 196 6.67 11.39 3.17
N TRP A 197 6.00 10.84 2.19
CA TRP A 197 4.59 10.59 2.30
C TRP A 197 4.29 9.09 2.45
N TRP A 198 3.38 8.79 3.38
CA TRP A 198 2.79 7.49 3.62
C TRP A 198 1.28 7.62 3.86
N LYS A 199 0.52 6.68 3.37
CA LYS A 199 -0.92 6.63 3.60
C LYS A 199 -1.40 5.18 3.77
N ASP A 200 -2.10 4.95 4.87
CA ASP A 200 -3.02 3.82 5.03
C ASP A 200 -4.35 4.22 4.36
N THR A 201 -4.80 3.43 3.39
CA THR A 201 -6.02 3.72 2.64
C THR A 201 -7.27 3.12 3.31
N GLY A 202 -7.42 3.32 4.63
CA GLY A 202 -8.52 2.81 5.44
C GLY A 202 -9.88 3.40 5.12
N LYS A 203 -9.95 4.62 4.58
CA LYS A 203 -11.19 5.35 4.26
C LYS A 203 -11.24 5.73 2.79
N VAL A 204 -12.44 6.01 2.27
CA VAL A 204 -12.61 6.46 0.88
C VAL A 204 -11.86 7.77 0.60
N SER A 205 -11.84 8.71 1.55
CA SER A 205 -11.03 9.94 1.44
C SER A 205 -9.54 9.65 1.26
N ASP A 206 -9.02 8.60 1.90
CA ASP A 206 -7.62 8.22 1.80
C ASP A 206 -7.24 7.74 0.40
N LEU A 207 -8.21 7.18 -0.36
CA LEU A 207 -8.01 6.79 -1.77
C LEU A 207 -7.77 8.01 -2.66
N LEU A 208 -8.50 9.11 -2.46
CA LEU A 208 -8.30 10.35 -3.22
C LEU A 208 -6.95 10.99 -2.87
N ASP A 209 -6.56 10.99 -1.59
CA ASP A 209 -5.26 11.47 -1.15
C ASP A 209 -4.12 10.62 -1.78
N ALA A 210 -4.25 9.29 -1.74
CA ALA A 210 -3.29 8.38 -2.37
C ALA A 210 -3.20 8.60 -3.88
N ASN A 211 -4.34 8.73 -4.56
CA ASN A 211 -4.41 9.04 -5.99
C ASN A 211 -3.69 10.35 -6.33
N ARG A 212 -3.97 11.41 -5.56
CA ARG A 212 -3.31 12.71 -5.73
C ARG A 212 -1.80 12.56 -5.69
N LEU A 213 -1.28 11.88 -4.70
CA LEU A 213 0.16 11.80 -4.43
C LEU A 213 0.91 10.91 -5.42
N VAL A 214 0.28 9.81 -5.84
CA VAL A 214 0.83 8.98 -6.92
C VAL A 214 0.87 9.76 -8.22
N LEU A 215 -0.19 10.50 -8.54
CA LEU A 215 -0.25 11.30 -9.76
C LEU A 215 0.81 12.42 -9.81
N GLU A 216 1.20 12.98 -8.65
CA GLU A 216 2.28 14.00 -8.57
C GLU A 216 3.66 13.47 -8.98
N SER A 217 3.89 12.16 -8.89
CA SER A 217 5.17 11.54 -9.26
C SER A 217 5.20 10.95 -10.68
N GLN A 218 4.07 10.98 -11.42
CA GLN A 218 4.01 10.36 -12.75
C GLN A 218 4.69 11.21 -13.83
N GLU A 219 5.18 10.52 -14.86
CA GLU A 219 5.75 11.15 -16.05
C GLU A 219 4.69 11.33 -17.15
N ASN A 220 4.94 12.29 -18.04
CA ASN A 220 4.09 12.50 -19.22
C ASN A 220 4.21 11.33 -20.19
N ASN A 221 3.07 10.83 -20.67
CA ASN A 221 3.02 9.84 -21.75
C ASN A 221 1.66 9.91 -22.47
N ILE A 222 1.63 10.39 -23.70
CA ILE A 222 0.43 10.53 -24.49
C ILE A 222 0.50 9.59 -25.69
N THR A 223 -0.32 8.55 -25.67
CA THR A 223 -0.41 7.53 -26.74
C THR A 223 -1.79 7.47 -27.42
N GLY A 224 -2.75 8.26 -26.95
CA GLY A 224 -4.07 8.44 -27.56
C GLY A 224 -4.10 9.55 -28.60
N ASP A 225 -5.20 9.64 -29.34
CA ASP A 225 -5.46 10.66 -30.32
C ASP A 225 -6.03 11.92 -29.65
N VAL A 226 -5.40 13.06 -29.90
CA VAL A 226 -5.82 14.38 -29.38
C VAL A 226 -6.03 15.30 -30.53
N ASP A 227 -7.22 15.86 -30.68
CA ASP A 227 -7.52 16.78 -31.79
C ASP A 227 -6.88 18.17 -31.61
N SER A 228 -6.90 18.97 -32.65
CA SER A 228 -6.30 20.31 -32.63
C SER A 228 -7.10 21.35 -31.84
N ALA A 229 -8.34 21.06 -31.47
CA ALA A 229 -9.18 21.92 -30.63
C ALA A 229 -8.96 21.67 -29.14
N SER A 230 -8.29 20.57 -28.79
CA SER A 230 -8.00 20.20 -27.44
C SER A 230 -6.68 20.78 -26.92
N SER A 231 -6.56 20.96 -25.61
CA SER A 231 -5.34 21.44 -24.98
C SER A 231 -4.96 20.58 -23.77
N ILE A 232 -3.66 20.24 -23.68
CA ILE A 232 -3.10 19.44 -22.60
C ILE A 232 -1.99 20.23 -21.92
N SER A 233 -2.01 20.28 -20.59
CA SER A 233 -0.98 20.96 -19.79
C SER A 233 -0.67 20.20 -18.49
N GLY A 234 0.54 20.35 -17.97
CA GLY A 234 0.99 19.66 -16.75
C GLY A 234 1.35 18.18 -17.01
N ARG A 235 1.38 17.37 -15.93
CA ARG A 235 1.71 15.94 -16.02
C ARG A 235 0.49 15.14 -16.44
N VAL A 236 0.47 14.62 -17.66
CA VAL A 236 -0.67 13.88 -18.22
C VAL A 236 -0.22 12.59 -18.87
N ARG A 237 -0.89 11.49 -18.52
CA ARG A 237 -0.77 10.21 -19.22
C ARG A 237 -2.09 9.89 -19.90
N ILE A 238 -2.03 9.57 -21.20
CA ILE A 238 -3.20 9.15 -21.97
C ILE A 238 -2.87 7.82 -22.63
N GLY A 239 -3.66 6.80 -22.34
CA GLY A 239 -3.49 5.44 -22.83
C GLY A 239 -3.85 5.29 -24.31
N LYS A 240 -3.45 4.16 -24.89
CA LYS A 240 -3.70 3.81 -26.28
C LYS A 240 -5.21 3.69 -26.57
N GLY A 241 -5.63 4.12 -27.76
CA GLY A 241 -7.01 4.02 -28.23
C GLY A 241 -7.95 5.10 -27.66
N CYS A 242 -7.41 6.05 -26.88
CA CYS A 242 -8.19 7.20 -26.41
C CYS A 242 -8.47 8.19 -27.55
N LYS A 243 -9.62 8.85 -27.45
CA LYS A 243 -10.02 9.96 -28.34
C LYS A 243 -10.37 11.18 -27.49
N ILE A 244 -9.59 12.25 -27.65
CA ILE A 244 -9.78 13.51 -26.95
C ILE A 244 -10.22 14.56 -28.00
N VAL A 245 -11.43 15.07 -27.83
CA VAL A 245 -12.07 15.97 -28.79
C VAL A 245 -12.58 17.22 -28.09
N ASN A 246 -12.20 18.40 -28.58
CA ASN A 246 -12.64 19.70 -28.09
C ASN A 246 -12.61 19.79 -26.57
N SER A 247 -11.49 19.35 -25.95
CA SER A 247 -11.41 19.17 -24.48
C SER A 247 -10.14 19.78 -23.91
N ARG A 248 -10.18 20.14 -22.64
CA ARG A 248 -9.02 20.65 -21.90
C ARG A 248 -8.63 19.69 -20.78
N ILE A 249 -7.36 19.26 -20.77
CA ILE A 249 -6.81 18.41 -19.71
C ILE A 249 -5.68 19.15 -19.01
N ARG A 250 -5.83 19.33 -17.70
CA ARG A 250 -4.83 19.96 -16.84
C ARG A 250 -4.36 18.96 -15.79
N GLY A 251 -3.13 18.48 -15.94
CA GLY A 251 -2.52 17.50 -15.03
C GLY A 251 -2.19 18.04 -13.64
N PRO A 252 -1.89 17.10 -12.71
CA PRO A 252 -1.63 15.69 -12.96
C PRO A 252 -2.92 14.87 -13.20
N VAL A 253 -2.97 14.15 -14.33
CA VAL A 253 -4.12 13.35 -14.79
C VAL A 253 -3.63 12.06 -15.43
N VAL A 254 -4.29 10.95 -15.16
CA VAL A 254 -4.11 9.70 -15.89
C VAL A 254 -5.43 9.29 -16.55
N VAL A 255 -5.34 8.96 -17.85
CA VAL A 255 -6.44 8.41 -18.63
C VAL A 255 -6.05 7.01 -19.09
N GLY A 256 -6.89 6.04 -18.81
CA GLY A 256 -6.72 4.64 -19.19
C GLY A 256 -6.74 4.40 -20.70
N ARG A 257 -7.01 3.19 -21.13
CA ARG A 257 -7.09 2.81 -22.55
C ARG A 257 -8.52 2.90 -23.07
N ASN A 258 -8.67 3.19 -24.38
CA ASN A 258 -9.96 3.22 -25.07
C ASN A 258 -10.99 4.17 -24.43
N VAL A 259 -10.54 5.31 -23.90
CA VAL A 259 -11.40 6.33 -23.30
C VAL A 259 -11.79 7.38 -24.34
N THR A 260 -13.04 7.82 -24.30
CA THR A 260 -13.52 8.95 -25.08
C THR A 260 -13.78 10.14 -24.18
N ILE A 261 -13.16 11.28 -24.48
CA ILE A 261 -13.36 12.55 -23.76
C ILE A 261 -13.76 13.60 -24.80
N GLU A 262 -14.94 14.19 -24.64
CA GLU A 262 -15.52 15.10 -25.64
C GLU A 262 -16.18 16.29 -24.96
N ASN A 263 -15.86 17.51 -25.41
CA ASN A 263 -16.38 18.76 -24.85
C ASN A 263 -16.24 18.82 -23.32
N ALA A 264 -15.10 18.42 -22.79
CA ALA A 264 -14.92 18.24 -21.36
C ALA A 264 -13.67 18.95 -20.81
N TYR A 265 -13.71 19.25 -19.52
CA TYR A 265 -12.56 19.66 -18.75
C TYR A 265 -12.18 18.59 -17.74
N LEU A 266 -10.93 18.12 -17.80
CA LEU A 266 -10.35 17.28 -16.75
C LEU A 266 -9.30 18.07 -16.00
N GLY A 267 -9.56 18.33 -14.74
CA GLY A 267 -8.66 19.03 -13.83
C GLY A 267 -7.71 18.13 -13.09
N PRO A 268 -6.86 18.72 -12.23
CA PRO A 268 -5.79 18.00 -11.55
C PRO A 268 -6.28 16.86 -10.66
N HIS A 269 -5.38 15.90 -10.42
CA HIS A 269 -5.57 14.77 -9.52
C HIS A 269 -6.72 13.82 -9.92
N THR A 270 -6.98 13.73 -11.23
CA THR A 270 -8.04 12.89 -11.77
C THR A 270 -7.46 11.63 -12.44
N ALA A 271 -8.04 10.48 -12.11
CA ALA A 271 -7.75 9.20 -12.74
C ALA A 271 -9.01 8.68 -13.44
N ILE A 272 -8.92 8.44 -14.75
CA ILE A 272 -9.99 7.88 -15.56
C ILE A 272 -9.61 6.46 -15.95
N GLY A 273 -10.39 5.47 -15.53
CA GLY A 273 -10.19 4.05 -15.84
C GLY A 273 -10.33 3.73 -17.34
N ASN A 274 -10.13 2.47 -17.70
CA ASN A 274 -10.26 2.03 -19.08
C ASN A 274 -11.71 2.08 -19.56
N GLU A 275 -11.91 2.26 -20.89
CA GLU A 275 -13.21 2.16 -21.56
C GLU A 275 -14.28 3.12 -21.00
N CYS A 276 -13.87 4.25 -20.39
CA CYS A 276 -14.78 5.29 -19.90
C CYS A 276 -15.18 6.25 -21.04
N ARG A 277 -16.31 6.93 -20.80
CA ARG A 277 -16.77 7.99 -21.68
C ARG A 277 -17.16 9.22 -20.86
N ILE A 278 -16.46 10.34 -21.07
CA ILE A 278 -16.66 11.62 -20.39
C ILE A 278 -17.07 12.65 -21.42
N VAL A 279 -18.29 13.13 -21.35
CA VAL A 279 -18.86 14.04 -22.36
C VAL A 279 -19.58 15.20 -21.68
N ASN A 280 -19.35 16.43 -22.18
CA ASN A 280 -19.98 17.65 -21.69
C ASN A 280 -19.85 17.83 -20.17
N SER A 281 -18.69 17.55 -19.61
CA SER A 281 -18.49 17.46 -18.16
C SER A 281 -17.24 18.19 -17.70
N GLU A 282 -17.25 18.63 -16.46
CA GLU A 282 -16.08 19.14 -15.75
C GLU A 282 -15.78 18.21 -14.55
N VAL A 283 -14.53 17.75 -14.47
CA VAL A 283 -14.10 16.75 -13.47
C VAL A 283 -12.75 17.12 -12.89
N GLU A 284 -12.63 17.11 -11.58
CA GLU A 284 -11.39 17.29 -10.83
C GLU A 284 -11.33 16.35 -9.63
N ASN A 285 -10.13 16.06 -9.14
CA ASN A 285 -9.86 15.33 -7.91
C ASN A 285 -10.73 14.06 -7.74
N SER A 286 -10.76 13.23 -8.79
CA SER A 286 -11.70 12.12 -8.90
C SER A 286 -11.03 10.84 -9.41
N ILE A 287 -11.60 9.70 -9.03
CA ILE A 287 -11.25 8.39 -9.54
C ILE A 287 -12.47 7.79 -10.23
N PHE A 288 -12.37 7.60 -11.54
CA PHE A 288 -13.38 6.89 -12.34
C PHE A 288 -12.91 5.46 -12.55
N LEU A 289 -13.72 4.52 -12.15
CA LEU A 289 -13.46 3.10 -12.42
C LEU A 289 -13.71 2.77 -13.89
N GLU A 290 -13.29 1.58 -14.31
CA GLU A 290 -13.50 1.13 -15.68
C GLU A 290 -14.97 1.17 -16.11
N ARG A 291 -15.22 1.48 -17.38
CA ARG A 291 -16.56 1.49 -18.01
C ARG A 291 -17.55 2.44 -17.34
N THR A 292 -17.08 3.58 -16.83
CA THR A 292 -17.95 4.67 -16.34
C THR A 292 -18.38 5.56 -17.49
N PHE A 293 -19.69 5.90 -17.52
CA PHE A 293 -20.31 6.70 -18.59
C PHE A 293 -21.08 7.90 -17.99
#